data_5a27ff180341ec9eb4713097a08c4f09
#
_entry.id   5a27ff180341ec9eb4713097a08c4f09
#
_cell.length_a   1.000
_cell.length_b   1.000
_cell.length_c   1.000
_cell.angle_alpha   90.00
_cell.angle_beta   90.00
_cell.angle_gamma   90.00
#
_symmetry.space_group_name_H-M   'P 1'
#
loop_
_entity.id
_entity.type
_entity.pdbx_description
1 polymer ?
#
loop_
_entity_poly.entity_id
_entity_poly.type
_entity_poly.pdbx_seq_one_letter_code
_entity_poly.pdbx_strand_id
1 'polypeptide(L)'
;DAPLMPKVVSNNSLYPKARKFPKYVLPRNTLLTQLTGITESALYTFACFYRGSLLLAPDALSLSAYIEAVESGDVLDGTPVYEEGIGSLSPIYNFVMMVDMEMMLSQPETYVRLIPNFFFRQSNFFRHFMLAVQFTCTEGVVYPNIILLYKG
;
A
#
# COMPACT_ATOMS: atom_id res chain seq x y z
N ASP A 1 15.98 32.63 -8.03
CA ASP A 1 15.38 31.31 -7.75
C ASP A 1 14.13 31.17 -8.59
N ALA A 2 14.25 30.49 -9.73
CA ALA A 2 13.10 30.15 -10.54
C ALA A 2 12.24 29.14 -9.76
N PRO A 3 10.92 29.32 -9.69
CA PRO A 3 10.07 28.31 -9.07
C PRO A 3 10.25 27.01 -9.85
N LEU A 4 10.62 25.94 -9.13
CA LEU A 4 10.72 24.60 -9.65
C LEU A 4 9.36 24.22 -10.25
N MET A 5 9.19 24.41 -11.57
CA MET A 5 8.01 23.88 -12.24
C MET A 5 8.12 22.35 -12.24
N PRO A 6 7.20 21.66 -11.58
CA PRO A 6 7.22 20.21 -11.59
C PRO A 6 7.09 19.73 -13.04
N LYS A 7 8.03 18.89 -13.47
CA LYS A 7 8.01 18.32 -14.81
C LYS A 7 6.84 17.33 -14.88
N VAL A 8 5.83 17.65 -15.70
CA VAL A 8 4.73 16.73 -15.97
C VAL A 8 5.28 15.54 -16.74
N VAL A 9 5.16 14.35 -16.17
CA VAL A 9 5.57 13.10 -16.82
C VAL A 9 4.49 12.71 -17.83
N SER A 10 4.89 12.40 -19.06
CA SER A 10 3.98 12.02 -20.14
C SER A 10 3.11 10.81 -19.76
N ASN A 11 1.85 10.87 -20.15
CA ASN A 11 0.85 9.86 -19.85
C ASN A 11 1.16 8.54 -20.54
N ASN A 12 1.24 7.46 -19.77
CA ASN A 12 1.35 6.12 -20.30
C ASN A 12 -0.01 5.69 -20.93
N SER A 13 0.05 5.10 -22.12
CA SER A 13 -1.12 4.60 -22.84
C SER A 13 -1.84 3.44 -22.13
N LEU A 14 -1.13 2.73 -21.25
CA LEU A 14 -1.63 1.57 -20.51
C LEU A 14 -2.71 1.92 -19.46
N TYR A 15 -2.76 3.17 -19.00
CA TYR A 15 -3.66 3.60 -17.91
C TYR A 15 -4.51 4.79 -18.33
N PRO A 16 -5.57 4.58 -19.12
CA PRO A 16 -6.35 5.66 -19.73
C PRO A 16 -7.08 6.54 -18.70
N LYS A 17 -7.61 5.98 -17.61
CA LYS A 17 -8.32 6.74 -16.58
C LYS A 17 -7.36 7.60 -15.74
N ALA A 18 -6.14 7.13 -15.56
CA ALA A 18 -5.11 7.86 -14.82
C ALA A 18 -4.52 9.06 -15.59
N ARG A 19 -4.80 9.19 -16.90
CA ARG A 19 -4.26 10.28 -17.74
C ARG A 19 -4.73 11.67 -17.32
N LYS A 20 -5.95 11.78 -16.82
CA LYS A 20 -6.53 13.07 -16.39
C LYS A 20 -5.84 13.65 -15.15
N PHE A 21 -5.03 12.87 -14.45
CA PHE A 21 -4.32 13.30 -13.24
C PHE A 21 -2.85 13.55 -13.55
N PRO A 22 -2.36 14.81 -13.46
CA PRO A 22 -0.98 15.16 -13.75
C PRO A 22 -0.04 14.57 -12.69
N LYS A 23 1.08 14.03 -13.14
CA LYS A 23 2.16 13.49 -12.30
C LYS A 23 3.33 14.45 -12.33
N TYR A 24 3.89 14.71 -11.17
CA TYR A 24 4.97 15.65 -10.97
C TYR A 24 6.22 14.90 -10.51
N VAL A 25 7.36 15.28 -11.07
CA VAL A 25 8.65 14.81 -10.56
C VAL A 25 9.02 15.65 -9.35
N LEU A 26 9.27 15.02 -8.23
CA LEU A 26 9.75 15.70 -7.04
C LEU A 26 11.27 15.86 -7.13
N PRO A 27 11.82 17.06 -6.83
CA PRO A 27 13.23 17.20 -6.61
C PRO A 27 13.64 16.34 -5.39
N ARG A 28 14.87 15.87 -5.38
CA ARG A 28 15.44 15.22 -4.18
C ARG A 28 15.26 16.17 -3.01
N ASN A 29 14.39 15.83 -2.09
CA ASN A 29 13.97 16.72 -1.02
C ASN A 29 14.10 16.04 0.33
N THR A 30 14.95 16.61 1.16
CA THR A 30 15.13 16.23 2.57
C THR A 30 13.88 16.48 3.40
N LEU A 31 12.98 17.37 3.00
CA LEU A 31 11.76 17.70 3.74
C LEU A 31 10.80 16.52 3.81
N LEU A 32 10.56 15.83 2.70
CA LEU A 32 9.70 14.64 2.69
C LEU A 32 10.30 13.52 3.53
N THR A 33 11.61 13.31 3.46
CA THR A 33 12.34 12.34 4.28
C THR A 33 12.19 12.66 5.76
N GLN A 34 12.30 13.93 6.14
CA GLN A 34 12.14 14.38 7.53
C GLN A 34 10.69 14.22 8.03
N LEU A 35 9.70 14.52 7.20
CA LEU A 35 8.28 14.41 7.56
C LEU A 35 7.78 12.97 7.64
N THR A 36 8.28 12.09 6.79
CA THR A 36 7.82 10.70 6.71
C THR A 36 8.66 9.74 7.54
N GLY A 37 9.83 10.17 8.03
CA GLY A 37 10.79 9.31 8.73
C GLY A 37 11.41 8.23 7.83
N ILE A 38 11.17 8.27 6.52
CA ILE A 38 11.69 7.31 5.55
C ILE A 38 13.08 7.76 5.14
N THR A 39 14.08 6.97 5.50
CA THR A 39 15.48 7.25 5.18
C THR A 39 15.76 7.23 3.68
N GLU A 40 16.63 8.10 3.28
CA GLU A 40 17.39 8.42 2.05
C GLU A 40 17.23 7.61 0.76
N SER A 41 16.67 6.44 0.75
CA SER A 41 16.45 5.75 -0.50
C SER A 41 15.37 6.49 -1.27
N ALA A 42 15.64 6.80 -2.48
CA ALA A 42 14.88 7.55 -3.47
C ALA A 42 13.45 6.99 -3.75
N LEU A 43 12.73 6.59 -2.72
CA LEU A 43 11.49 5.85 -2.82
C LEU A 43 10.32 6.69 -3.35
N TYR A 44 10.37 8.01 -3.19
CA TYR A 44 9.27 8.87 -3.64
C TYR A 44 9.80 9.99 -4.53
N THR A 45 9.88 9.71 -5.82
CA THR A 45 10.34 10.66 -6.83
C THR A 45 9.19 11.28 -7.62
N PHE A 46 7.99 10.75 -7.49
CA PHE A 46 6.81 11.22 -8.21
C PHE A 46 5.66 11.50 -7.25
N ALA A 47 4.88 12.53 -7.57
CA ALA A 47 3.69 12.93 -6.85
C ALA A 47 2.50 13.12 -7.77
N CYS A 48 1.29 12.92 -7.25
CA CYS A 48 0.04 13.23 -7.91
C CYS A 48 -1.00 13.67 -6.89
N PHE A 49 -1.74 14.74 -7.18
CA PHE A 49 -2.93 15.08 -6.41
C PHE A 49 -4.12 14.31 -6.94
N TYR A 50 -4.75 13.53 -6.06
CA TYR A 50 -5.85 12.66 -6.41
C TYR A 50 -6.89 12.61 -5.30
N ARG A 51 -8.14 13.00 -5.61
CA ARG A 51 -9.28 12.98 -4.68
C ARG A 51 -8.99 13.62 -3.31
N GLY A 52 -8.32 14.77 -3.30
CA GLY A 52 -7.98 15.51 -2.08
C GLY A 52 -6.76 14.98 -1.33
N SER A 53 -6.10 13.94 -1.80
CA SER A 53 -4.90 13.35 -1.22
C SER A 53 -3.69 13.59 -2.10
N LEU A 54 -2.51 13.67 -1.49
CA LEU A 54 -1.23 13.67 -2.19
C LEU A 54 -0.69 12.25 -2.23
N LEU A 55 -0.64 11.66 -3.43
CA LEU A 55 -0.03 10.36 -3.66
C LEU A 55 1.46 10.53 -3.96
N LEU A 56 2.29 9.67 -3.38
CA LEU A 56 3.73 9.62 -3.60
C LEU A 56 4.13 8.20 -4.03
N ALA A 57 5.01 8.09 -5.04
CA ALA A 57 5.49 6.79 -5.50
C ALA A 57 6.93 6.88 -6.04
N PRO A 58 7.64 5.75 -6.13
CA PRO A 58 8.99 5.70 -6.70
C PRO A 58 9.01 6.01 -8.19
N ASP A 59 7.91 5.76 -8.90
CA ASP A 59 7.79 5.98 -10.35
C ASP A 59 6.37 6.40 -10.76
N ALA A 60 6.25 6.96 -11.95
CA ALA A 60 4.98 7.44 -12.51
C ALA A 60 4.03 6.29 -12.90
N LEU A 61 4.56 5.11 -13.18
CA LEU A 61 3.78 3.93 -13.55
C LEU A 61 2.98 3.43 -12.36
N SER A 62 3.62 3.33 -11.18
CA SER A 62 2.97 2.94 -9.92
C SER A 62 1.84 3.89 -9.55
N LEU A 63 2.02 5.21 -9.70
CA LEU A 63 0.94 6.18 -9.51
C LEU A 63 -0.21 5.96 -10.49
N SER A 64 0.10 5.69 -11.76
CA SER A 64 -0.90 5.48 -12.79
C SER A 64 -1.67 4.20 -12.56
N ALA A 65 -0.99 3.11 -12.20
CA ALA A 65 -1.61 1.82 -11.88
C ALA A 65 -2.57 1.92 -10.70
N TYR A 66 -2.14 2.59 -9.62
CA TYR A 66 -2.98 2.83 -8.45
C TYR A 66 -4.25 3.62 -8.80
N ILE A 67 -4.10 4.75 -9.51
CA ILE A 67 -5.24 5.58 -9.91
C ILE A 67 -6.19 4.81 -10.84
N GLU A 68 -5.65 4.04 -11.79
CA GLU A 68 -6.44 3.20 -12.70
C GLU A 68 -7.26 2.16 -11.94
N ALA A 69 -6.65 1.47 -10.99
CA ALA A 69 -7.31 0.48 -10.13
C ALA A 69 -8.47 1.12 -9.36
N VAL A 70 -8.23 2.25 -8.70
CA VAL A 70 -9.29 2.98 -7.96
C VAL A 70 -10.41 3.47 -8.87
N GLU A 71 -10.09 4.03 -10.04
CA GLU A 71 -11.09 4.52 -11.01
C GLU A 71 -11.85 3.38 -11.71
N SER A 72 -11.29 2.17 -11.70
CA SER A 72 -11.92 0.97 -12.26
C SER A 72 -12.72 0.18 -11.23
N GLY A 73 -12.59 0.53 -9.93
CA GLY A 73 -13.18 -0.24 -8.84
C GLY A 73 -12.43 -1.55 -8.55
N ASP A 74 -11.22 -1.71 -9.08
CA ASP A 74 -10.34 -2.85 -8.79
C ASP A 74 -9.54 -2.57 -7.51
N VAL A 75 -10.26 -2.56 -6.41
CA VAL A 75 -9.76 -2.29 -5.06
C VAL A 75 -10.36 -3.27 -4.07
N LEU A 76 -9.72 -3.42 -2.92
CA LEU A 76 -10.21 -4.31 -1.86
C LEU A 76 -11.51 -3.82 -1.21
N ASP A 77 -11.70 -2.50 -1.16
CA ASP A 77 -12.88 -1.87 -0.58
C ASP A 77 -14.16 -2.36 -1.27
N GLY A 78 -15.14 -2.79 -0.47
CA GLY A 78 -16.39 -3.39 -0.96
C GLY A 78 -16.30 -4.88 -1.35
N THR A 79 -15.13 -5.52 -1.23
CA THR A 79 -15.07 -6.98 -1.39
C THR A 79 -15.56 -7.69 -0.13
N PRO A 80 -16.30 -8.82 -0.23
CA PRO A 80 -16.81 -9.53 0.94
C PRO A 80 -15.73 -9.90 1.96
N VAL A 81 -14.56 -10.34 1.49
CA VAL A 81 -13.43 -10.72 2.34
C VAL A 81 -12.85 -9.53 3.10
N TYR A 82 -12.78 -8.36 2.44
CA TYR A 82 -12.32 -7.14 3.09
C TYR A 82 -13.30 -6.66 4.15
N GLU A 83 -14.61 -6.63 3.82
CA GLU A 83 -15.66 -6.21 4.74
C GLU A 83 -15.73 -7.14 5.98
N GLU A 84 -15.63 -8.45 5.79
CA GLU A 84 -15.56 -9.42 6.88
C GLU A 84 -14.31 -9.20 7.73
N GLY A 85 -13.16 -8.93 7.09
CA GLY A 85 -11.89 -8.64 7.75
C GLY A 85 -11.97 -7.41 8.64
N ILE A 86 -12.42 -6.30 8.09
CA ILE A 86 -12.59 -5.04 8.84
C ILE A 86 -13.63 -5.20 9.96
N GLY A 87 -14.76 -5.88 9.67
CA GLY A 87 -15.81 -6.13 10.67
C GLY A 87 -15.36 -7.01 11.84
N SER A 88 -14.32 -7.82 11.65
CA SER A 88 -13.73 -8.69 12.67
C SER A 88 -12.65 -8.00 13.52
N LEU A 89 -12.23 -6.79 13.14
CA LEU A 89 -11.24 -6.01 13.87
C LEU A 89 -11.91 -5.07 14.89
N SER A 90 -11.17 -4.77 15.96
CA SER A 90 -11.60 -3.74 16.93
C SER A 90 -11.59 -2.36 16.25
N PRO A 91 -12.58 -1.49 16.53
CA PRO A 91 -12.58 -0.12 16.03
C PRO A 91 -11.47 0.75 16.67
N ILE A 92 -10.90 0.31 17.78
CA ILE A 92 -9.81 1.00 18.48
C ILE A 92 -8.52 0.23 18.27
N TYR A 93 -7.57 0.84 17.61
CA TYR A 93 -6.25 0.24 17.32
C TYR A 93 -5.15 1.30 17.18
N ASN A 94 -3.92 0.86 17.39
CA ASN A 94 -2.72 1.65 17.13
C ASN A 94 -2.08 1.30 15.79
N PHE A 95 -2.29 0.05 15.34
CA PHE A 95 -1.80 -0.46 14.08
C PHE A 95 -2.76 -1.51 13.52
N VAL A 96 -2.98 -1.45 12.22
CA VAL A 96 -3.69 -2.48 11.46
C VAL A 96 -2.97 -2.73 10.14
N MET A 97 -2.91 -4.00 9.76
CA MET A 97 -2.38 -4.44 8.47
C MET A 97 -3.30 -5.53 7.93
N MET A 98 -3.66 -5.41 6.66
CA MET A 98 -4.34 -6.46 5.91
C MET A 98 -3.49 -6.83 4.70
N VAL A 99 -3.31 -8.12 4.47
CA VAL A 99 -2.41 -8.64 3.44
C VAL A 99 -3.07 -9.79 2.71
N ASP A 100 -3.10 -9.71 1.38
CA ASP A 100 -3.38 -10.85 0.54
C ASP A 100 -2.17 -11.80 0.57
N MET A 101 -2.38 -12.98 1.16
CA MET A 101 -1.30 -13.96 1.33
C MET A 101 -0.79 -14.50 -0.02
N GLU A 102 -1.61 -14.55 -1.06
CA GLU A 102 -1.16 -14.96 -2.38
C GLU A 102 -0.17 -13.98 -2.97
N MET A 103 -0.47 -12.69 -2.93
CA MET A 103 0.45 -11.64 -3.38
C MET A 103 1.74 -11.64 -2.57
N MET A 104 1.63 -11.72 -1.27
CA MET A 104 2.80 -11.72 -0.38
C MET A 104 3.70 -12.93 -0.61
N LEU A 105 3.13 -14.12 -0.71
CA LEU A 105 3.87 -15.37 -0.92
C LEU A 105 4.45 -15.51 -2.33
N SER A 106 3.92 -14.78 -3.31
CA SER A 106 4.48 -14.70 -4.67
C SER A 106 5.77 -13.88 -4.76
N GLN A 107 6.08 -13.09 -3.72
CA GLN A 107 7.26 -12.22 -3.68
C GLN A 107 8.15 -12.53 -2.45
N PRO A 108 8.70 -13.75 -2.34
CA PRO A 108 9.43 -14.18 -1.16
C PRO A 108 10.65 -13.31 -0.86
N GLU A 109 11.35 -12.82 -1.86
CA GLU A 109 12.53 -11.97 -1.71
C GLU A 109 12.23 -10.68 -0.94
N THR A 110 11.02 -10.13 -1.13
CA THR A 110 10.57 -8.91 -0.45
C THR A 110 10.17 -9.18 1.00
N TYR A 111 9.50 -10.29 1.26
CA TYR A 111 8.79 -10.50 2.52
C TYR A 111 9.42 -11.54 3.46
N VAL A 112 10.44 -12.31 3.01
CA VAL A 112 11.07 -13.37 3.82
C VAL A 112 11.65 -12.90 5.17
N ARG A 113 11.97 -11.61 5.28
CA ARG A 113 12.46 -11.01 6.52
C ARG A 113 11.35 -10.53 7.47
N LEU A 114 10.13 -10.41 6.97
CA LEU A 114 8.99 -9.84 7.70
C LEU A 114 8.07 -10.91 8.25
N ILE A 115 8.03 -12.07 7.62
CA ILE A 115 7.13 -13.16 7.99
C ILE A 115 7.88 -14.47 8.21
N PRO A 116 7.40 -15.32 9.14
CA PRO A 116 8.01 -16.60 9.39
C PRO A 116 8.08 -17.49 8.14
N ASN A 117 9.20 -18.17 7.95
CA ASN A 117 9.46 -19.05 6.81
C ASN A 117 8.43 -20.21 6.68
N PHE A 118 7.74 -20.52 7.75
CA PHE A 118 6.62 -21.48 7.76
C PHE A 118 5.55 -21.15 6.72
N PHE A 119 5.18 -19.88 6.56
CA PHE A 119 4.17 -19.46 5.58
C PHE A 119 4.61 -19.74 4.14
N PHE A 120 5.89 -19.53 3.83
CA PHE A 120 6.44 -19.83 2.50
C PHE A 120 6.48 -21.34 2.22
N ARG A 121 6.80 -22.14 3.24
CA ARG A 121 6.83 -23.61 3.11
C ARG A 121 5.43 -24.20 2.86
N GLN A 122 4.41 -23.54 3.36
CA GLN A 122 3.00 -23.95 3.23
C GLN A 122 2.22 -22.99 2.31
N SER A 123 2.89 -22.43 1.30
CA SER A 123 2.34 -21.42 0.41
C SER A 123 1.08 -21.88 -0.31
N ASN A 124 1.01 -23.17 -0.73
CA ASN A 124 -0.18 -23.76 -1.37
C ASN A 124 -1.43 -23.70 -0.49
N PHE A 125 -1.27 -23.71 0.82
CA PHE A 125 -2.38 -23.57 1.76
C PHE A 125 -2.69 -22.11 2.02
N PHE A 126 -1.67 -21.33 2.41
CA PHE A 126 -1.86 -19.95 2.86
C PHE A 126 -2.26 -18.97 1.75
N ARG A 127 -1.96 -19.26 0.48
CA ARG A 127 -2.35 -18.40 -0.65
C ARG A 127 -3.86 -18.12 -0.74
N HIS A 128 -4.68 -19.00 -0.17
CA HIS A 128 -6.14 -18.86 -0.16
C HIS A 128 -6.68 -17.96 0.96
N PHE A 129 -5.79 -17.30 1.70
CA PHE A 129 -6.19 -16.49 2.83
C PHE A 129 -5.80 -15.03 2.67
N MET A 130 -6.58 -14.20 3.31
CA MET A 130 -6.19 -12.84 3.68
C MET A 130 -5.77 -12.84 5.16
N LEU A 131 -4.64 -12.25 5.48
CA LEU A 131 -4.14 -12.07 6.83
C LEU A 131 -4.49 -10.66 7.29
N ALA A 132 -5.20 -10.52 8.40
CA ALA A 132 -5.37 -9.26 9.11
C ALA A 132 -4.63 -9.32 10.45
N VAL A 133 -3.84 -8.30 10.72
CA VAL A 133 -3.09 -8.15 11.98
C VAL A 133 -3.39 -6.79 12.56
N GLN A 134 -3.78 -6.75 13.81
CA GLN A 134 -4.08 -5.54 14.54
C GLN A 134 -3.33 -5.54 15.87
N PHE A 135 -2.79 -4.39 16.24
CA PHE A 135 -2.24 -4.17 17.57
C PHE A 135 -3.00 -3.07 18.27
N THR A 136 -3.42 -3.36 19.50
CA THR A 136 -4.01 -2.38 20.41
C THR A 136 -3.08 -2.23 21.62
N CYS A 137 -2.74 -1.00 21.96
CA CYS A 137 -1.94 -0.71 23.14
C CYS A 137 -2.81 -0.03 24.20
N THR A 138 -2.93 -0.65 25.39
CA THR A 138 -3.67 -0.12 26.50
C THR A 138 -2.84 -0.27 27.76
N GLU A 139 -2.64 0.82 28.49
CA GLU A 139 -1.86 0.85 29.74
C GLU A 139 -0.44 0.26 29.61
N GLY A 140 0.20 0.47 28.43
CA GLY A 140 1.54 -0.05 28.15
C GLY A 140 1.61 -1.54 27.79
N VAL A 141 0.47 -2.22 27.67
CA VAL A 141 0.38 -3.61 27.20
C VAL A 141 -0.09 -3.64 25.77
N VAL A 142 0.59 -4.43 24.93
CA VAL A 142 0.25 -4.63 23.51
C VAL A 142 -0.55 -5.92 23.37
N TYR A 143 -1.74 -5.79 22.78
CA TYR A 143 -2.64 -6.90 22.48
C TYR A 143 -2.66 -7.14 20.98
N PRO A 144 -2.10 -8.26 20.48
CA PRO A 144 -2.24 -8.64 19.08
C PRO A 144 -3.60 -9.30 18.82
N ASN A 145 -4.23 -8.93 17.72
CA ASN A 145 -5.36 -9.64 17.13
C ASN A 145 -4.93 -10.09 15.72
N ILE A 146 -4.98 -11.40 15.46
CA ILE A 146 -4.53 -12.01 14.21
C ILE A 146 -5.67 -12.83 13.65
N ILE A 147 -6.08 -12.51 12.44
CA ILE A 147 -7.20 -13.15 11.76
C ILE A 147 -6.74 -13.66 10.40
N LEU A 148 -7.10 -14.90 10.10
CA LEU A 148 -6.95 -15.49 8.77
C LEU A 148 -8.34 -15.68 8.18
N LEU A 149 -8.61 -14.99 7.07
CA LEU A 149 -9.86 -15.04 6.34
C LEU A 149 -9.69 -15.87 5.08
N TYR A 150 -10.53 -16.85 4.88
CA TYR A 150 -10.53 -17.66 3.68
C TYR A 150 -11.17 -16.90 2.51
N LYS A 151 -10.48 -16.84 1.37
CA LYS A 151 -10.95 -16.07 0.20
C LYS A 151 -11.90 -16.85 -0.73
N GLY A 152 -12.00 -18.18 -0.53
CA GLY A 152 -12.72 -19.07 -1.43
C GLY A 152 -11.79 -19.91 -2.30
#